data_d421567eb8eb07965c601e9a65ea6ac9
#
_entry.id   d421567eb8eb07965c601e9a65ea6ac9
#
_cell.length_a   1.000
_cell.length_b   1.000
_cell.length_c   1.000
_cell.angle_alpha   90.00
_cell.angle_beta   90.00
_cell.angle_gamma   90.00
#
_symmetry.space_group_name_H-M   'P 1'
#
loop_
_entity.id
_entity.type
_entity.pdbx_description
1 polymer ?
#
loop_
_entity_poly.entity_id
_entity_poly.type
_entity_poly.pdbx_seq_one_letter_code
_entity_poly.pdbx_strand_id
1 'polypeptide(L)'
;MTGAGISVAAGIPDFRSPESGLYDNLKQYNLPTPQHVFNIEFFKKKPKPFYKLARSFLDLSKFKATYVHHFCKMLHDKNMVKYYMTQNIDNLEEQVGFTKDDMI
;
A
#
# COMPACT_ATOMS: atom_id res chain seq x y z
N MET A 1 -8.17 5.85 -11.35
CA MET A 1 -7.34 4.76 -10.80
C MET A 1 -6.30 5.36 -9.87
N THR A 2 -6.11 4.76 -8.70
CA THR A 2 -5.17 5.20 -7.66
C THR A 2 -4.11 4.13 -7.39
N GLY A 3 -3.04 4.53 -6.75
CA GLY A 3 -1.91 3.66 -6.40
C GLY A 3 -1.19 4.17 -5.16
N ALA A 4 -0.02 3.61 -4.85
CA ALA A 4 0.71 3.87 -3.60
C ALA A 4 0.97 5.36 -3.30
N GLY A 5 1.06 6.19 -4.32
CA GLY A 5 1.32 7.64 -4.16
C GLY A 5 0.28 8.36 -3.31
N ILE A 6 -1.01 7.95 -3.35
CA ILE A 6 -2.05 8.60 -2.53
C ILE A 6 -1.95 8.24 -1.05
N SER A 7 -1.23 7.19 -0.70
CA SER A 7 -1.07 6.70 0.66
C SER A 7 0.24 7.15 1.32
N VAL A 8 1.14 7.78 0.55
CA VAL A 8 2.42 8.29 1.09
C VAL A 8 2.20 9.32 2.19
N ALA A 9 1.23 10.24 2.00
CA ALA A 9 0.89 11.23 3.02
C ALA A 9 0.26 10.62 4.29
N ALA A 10 -0.21 9.38 4.24
CA ALA A 10 -0.66 8.64 5.41
C ALA A 10 0.51 8.04 6.21
N GLY A 11 1.74 8.10 5.68
CA GLY A 11 2.93 7.47 6.25
C GLY A 11 3.18 6.05 5.74
N ILE A 12 2.43 5.59 4.74
CA ILE A 12 2.68 4.31 4.07
C ILE A 12 3.72 4.57 2.98
N PRO A 13 4.94 4.04 3.10
CA PRO A 13 5.97 4.26 2.10
C PRO A 13 5.57 3.58 0.78
N ASP A 14 5.90 4.23 -0.34
CA ASP A 14 5.80 3.53 -1.61
C ASP A 14 6.89 2.44 -1.70
N PHE A 15 6.54 1.34 -2.36
CA PHE A 15 7.41 0.16 -2.48
C PHE A 15 8.56 0.33 -3.48
N ARG A 16 8.69 1.49 -4.11
CA ARG A 16 9.68 1.74 -5.17
C ARG A 16 10.76 2.71 -4.74
N SER A 17 10.45 3.59 -3.79
CA SER A 17 11.41 4.61 -3.34
C SER A 17 12.44 3.99 -2.41
N PRO A 18 13.72 3.99 -2.78
CA PRO A 18 14.78 3.37 -1.98
C PRO A 18 15.00 4.10 -0.62
N GLU A 19 14.54 5.33 -0.50
CA GLU A 19 14.73 6.19 0.68
C GLU A 19 13.64 6.00 1.75
N SER A 20 12.68 5.12 1.52
CA SER A 20 11.50 5.01 2.40
C SER A 20 11.77 4.32 3.75
N GLY A 21 13.01 3.91 4.04
CA GLY A 21 13.35 3.14 5.26
C GLY A 21 12.77 1.73 5.30
N LEU A 22 11.86 1.41 4.38
CA LEU A 22 11.18 0.13 4.27
C LEU A 22 12.15 -1.03 4.12
N TYR A 23 13.20 -0.81 3.36
CA TYR A 23 14.20 -1.82 3.02
C TYR A 23 15.40 -1.83 3.98
N ASP A 24 15.54 -0.86 4.87
CA ASP A 24 16.67 -0.81 5.79
C ASP A 24 16.70 -2.03 6.72
N ASN A 25 15.54 -2.47 7.18
CA ASN A 25 15.42 -3.67 8.01
C ASN A 25 15.68 -4.98 7.24
N LEU A 26 15.79 -4.92 5.92
CA LEU A 26 16.04 -6.08 5.05
C LEU A 26 17.50 -6.22 4.65
N LYS A 27 18.36 -5.25 4.96
CA LYS A 27 19.81 -5.30 4.62
C LYS A 27 20.49 -6.55 5.15
N GLN A 28 20.08 -7.04 6.33
CA GLN A 28 20.61 -8.27 6.94
C GLN A 28 20.35 -9.54 6.13
N TYR A 29 19.45 -9.52 5.16
CA TYR A 29 19.10 -10.71 4.36
C TYR A 29 19.85 -10.80 3.04
N ASN A 30 20.77 -9.85 2.75
CA ASN A 30 21.59 -9.82 1.54
C ASN A 30 20.77 -10.04 0.25
N LEU A 31 19.69 -9.28 0.10
CA LEU A 31 18.88 -9.32 -1.11
C LEU A 31 19.66 -8.73 -2.30
N PRO A 32 19.61 -9.31 -3.50
CA PRO A 32 20.23 -8.74 -4.69
C PRO A 32 19.73 -7.32 -4.99
N THR A 33 18.43 -7.10 -4.84
CA THR A 33 17.80 -5.79 -4.77
C THR A 33 16.73 -5.83 -3.69
N PRO A 34 16.34 -4.69 -3.07
CA PRO A 34 15.28 -4.65 -2.06
C PRO A 34 13.98 -5.26 -2.55
N GLN A 35 13.64 -5.04 -3.82
CA GLN A 35 12.42 -5.54 -4.45
C GLN A 35 12.34 -7.06 -4.56
N HIS A 36 13.47 -7.77 -4.42
CA HIS A 36 13.50 -9.23 -4.39
C HIS A 36 12.65 -9.83 -3.27
N VAL A 37 12.36 -9.06 -2.21
CA VAL A 37 11.46 -9.51 -1.13
C VAL A 37 10.05 -9.86 -1.65
N PHE A 38 9.64 -9.25 -2.77
CA PHE A 38 8.34 -9.51 -3.42
C PHE A 38 8.42 -10.54 -4.55
N ASN A 39 9.59 -11.08 -4.83
CA ASN A 39 9.76 -12.11 -5.84
C ASN A 39 9.26 -13.46 -5.32
N ILE A 40 8.33 -14.10 -6.04
CA ILE A 40 7.71 -15.36 -5.62
C ILE A 40 8.72 -16.52 -5.52
N GLU A 41 9.68 -16.59 -6.41
CA GLU A 41 10.70 -17.65 -6.39
C GLU A 41 11.67 -17.46 -5.21
N PHE A 42 11.97 -16.19 -4.87
CA PHE A 42 12.74 -15.89 -3.67
C PHE A 42 11.94 -16.22 -2.41
N PHE A 43 10.65 -15.86 -2.38
CA PHE A 43 9.75 -16.16 -1.24
C PHE A 43 9.68 -17.67 -0.97
N LYS A 44 9.54 -18.50 -2.00
CA LYS A 44 9.52 -19.97 -1.85
C LYS A 44 10.78 -20.51 -1.17
N LYS A 45 11.93 -19.90 -1.43
CA LYS A 45 13.22 -20.32 -0.86
C LYS A 45 13.49 -19.71 0.51
N LYS A 46 13.14 -18.44 0.70
CA LYS A 46 13.43 -17.66 1.91
C LYS A 46 12.25 -16.75 2.26
N PRO A 47 11.20 -17.26 2.94
CA PRO A 47 9.99 -16.48 3.24
C PRO A 47 10.17 -15.45 4.38
N LYS A 48 11.16 -15.64 5.26
CA LYS A 48 11.36 -14.77 6.44
C LYS A 48 11.45 -13.27 6.14
N PRO A 49 12.20 -12.81 5.12
CA PRO A 49 12.28 -11.38 4.79
C PRO A 49 10.91 -10.78 4.45
N PHE A 50 10.10 -11.51 3.69
CA PHE A 50 8.74 -11.08 3.35
C PHE A 50 7.85 -10.94 4.60
N TYR A 51 7.83 -11.94 5.46
CA TYR A 51 7.02 -11.87 6.69
C TYR A 51 7.48 -10.77 7.64
N LYS A 52 8.78 -10.50 7.72
CA LYS A 52 9.28 -9.38 8.53
C LYS A 52 8.79 -8.05 7.97
N LEU A 53 8.82 -7.89 6.66
CA LEU A 53 8.28 -6.72 6.00
C LEU A 53 6.77 -6.63 6.18
N ALA A 54 6.03 -7.71 5.94
CA ALA A 54 4.58 -7.76 6.07
C ALA A 54 4.10 -7.35 7.46
N ARG A 55 4.80 -7.74 8.52
CA ARG A 55 4.46 -7.31 9.89
C ARG A 55 4.47 -5.79 10.08
N SER A 56 5.35 -5.07 9.39
CA SER A 56 5.38 -3.61 9.48
C SER A 56 4.19 -2.94 8.78
N PHE A 57 3.50 -3.67 7.89
CA PHE A 57 2.33 -3.20 7.17
C PHE A 57 1.01 -3.74 7.69
N LEU A 58 1.01 -4.87 8.40
CA LEU A 58 -0.23 -5.51 8.86
C LEU A 58 -0.97 -4.71 9.92
N ASP A 59 -0.29 -3.81 10.60
CA ASP A 59 -0.95 -2.88 11.53
C ASP A 59 -1.45 -1.64 10.77
N LEU A 60 -2.36 -1.87 9.83
CA LEU A 60 -2.99 -0.83 9.01
C LEU A 60 -3.83 0.14 9.85
N SER A 61 -4.18 -0.23 11.08
CA SER A 61 -4.96 0.61 11.99
C SER A 61 -4.27 1.92 12.37
N LYS A 62 -2.96 2.01 12.19
CA LYS A 62 -2.15 3.21 12.47
C LYS A 62 -2.30 4.28 11.40
N PHE A 63 -2.69 3.90 10.19
CA PHE A 63 -2.74 4.81 9.06
C PHE A 63 -4.15 5.37 8.89
N LYS A 64 -4.22 6.63 8.51
CA LYS A 64 -5.48 7.31 8.23
C LYS A 64 -5.55 7.71 6.78
N ALA A 65 -6.75 7.66 6.23
CA ALA A 65 -7.01 8.13 4.87
C ALA A 65 -6.53 9.57 4.68
N THR A 66 -5.96 9.83 3.52
CA THR A 66 -5.42 11.14 3.17
C THR A 66 -6.49 12.05 2.56
N TYR A 67 -6.17 13.33 2.38
CA TYR A 67 -7.01 14.27 1.65
C TYR A 67 -7.42 13.77 0.26
N VAL A 68 -6.52 13.05 -0.42
CA VAL A 68 -6.81 12.51 -1.77
C VAL A 68 -7.89 11.43 -1.70
N HIS A 69 -7.88 10.58 -0.67
CA HIS A 69 -8.96 9.60 -0.48
C HIS A 69 -10.32 10.28 -0.26
N HIS A 70 -10.37 11.29 0.60
CA HIS A 70 -11.59 12.08 0.83
C HIS A 70 -12.05 12.81 -0.43
N PHE A 71 -11.11 13.36 -1.20
CA PHE A 71 -11.43 14.04 -2.46
C PHE A 71 -12.04 13.06 -3.48
N CYS A 72 -11.46 11.87 -3.63
CA CYS A 72 -11.99 10.83 -4.51
C CYS A 72 -13.41 10.41 -4.09
N LYS A 73 -13.64 10.24 -2.78
CA LYS A 73 -14.96 9.90 -2.26
C LYS A 73 -15.99 11.00 -2.53
N MET A 74 -15.61 12.25 -2.32
CA MET A 74 -16.47 13.40 -2.65
C MET A 74 -16.87 13.41 -4.13
N LEU A 75 -15.93 13.14 -5.04
CA LEU A 75 -16.23 13.05 -6.47
C LEU A 75 -17.18 11.89 -6.79
N HIS A 76 -16.99 10.75 -6.14
CA HIS A 76 -17.87 9.60 -6.28
C HIS A 76 -19.29 9.93 -5.80
N ASP A 77 -19.45 10.53 -4.63
CA ASP A 77 -20.75 10.91 -4.05
C ASP A 77 -21.50 11.96 -4.90
N LYS A 78 -20.75 12.75 -5.66
CA LYS A 78 -21.31 13.71 -6.63
C LYS A 78 -21.61 13.08 -8.01
N ASN A 79 -21.48 11.76 -8.16
CA ASN A 79 -21.61 11.04 -9.42
C ASN A 79 -20.67 11.54 -10.55
N MET A 80 -19.54 12.12 -10.18
CA MET A 80 -18.51 12.57 -11.12
C MET A 80 -17.49 11.47 -11.44
N VAL A 81 -17.44 10.41 -10.65
CA VAL A 81 -16.63 9.20 -10.84
C VAL A 81 -17.56 8.01 -10.89
N LYS A 82 -17.51 7.27 -11.99
CA LYS A 82 -18.37 6.09 -12.19
C LYS A 82 -17.84 4.86 -11.48
N TYR A 83 -16.51 4.65 -11.56
CA TYR A 83 -15.83 3.53 -10.92
C TYR A 83 -14.56 4.03 -10.26
N TYR A 84 -14.28 3.51 -9.09
CA TYR A 84 -13.03 3.73 -8.39
C TYR A 84 -12.16 2.49 -8.47
N MET A 85 -10.97 2.61 -9.04
CA MET A 85 -10.02 1.51 -9.17
C MET A 85 -8.82 1.80 -8.30
N THR A 86 -8.43 0.84 -7.45
CA THR A 86 -7.22 0.94 -6.64
C THR A 86 -6.29 -0.23 -6.88
N GLN A 87 -4.98 0.05 -6.84
CA GLN A 87 -3.93 -0.96 -6.80
C GLN A 87 -3.43 -1.19 -5.37
N ASN A 88 -3.95 -0.42 -4.42
CA ASN A 88 -3.53 -0.48 -3.03
C ASN A 88 -4.24 -1.60 -2.29
N ILE A 89 -3.58 -2.09 -1.25
CA ILE A 89 -4.09 -3.12 -0.33
C ILE A 89 -4.14 -2.60 1.11
N ASP A 90 -4.08 -1.27 1.28
CA ASP A 90 -4.05 -0.62 2.59
C ASP A 90 -5.44 -0.37 3.18
N ASN A 91 -6.50 -0.56 2.39
CA ASN A 91 -7.91 -0.37 2.76
C ASN A 91 -8.26 1.05 3.25
N LEU A 92 -7.47 2.06 2.90
CA LEU A 92 -7.75 3.44 3.31
C LEU A 92 -9.00 4.00 2.64
N GLU A 93 -9.39 3.45 1.50
CA GLU A 93 -10.63 3.77 0.80
C GLU A 93 -11.86 3.44 1.66
N GLU A 94 -11.85 2.33 2.38
CA GLU A 94 -12.97 1.95 3.26
C GLU A 94 -13.15 2.96 4.41
N GLN A 95 -12.06 3.58 4.89
CA GLN A 95 -12.13 4.60 5.96
C GLN A 95 -12.89 5.86 5.54
N VAL A 96 -12.94 6.15 4.25
CA VAL A 96 -13.68 7.31 3.72
C VAL A 96 -15.06 6.94 3.19
N GLY A 97 -15.47 5.67 3.34
CA GLY A 97 -16.82 5.21 3.03
C GLY A 97 -17.00 4.61 1.64
N PHE A 98 -15.93 4.22 0.93
CA PHE A 98 -16.07 3.34 -0.21
C PHE A 98 -16.45 1.94 0.25
N THR A 99 -17.36 1.31 -0.46
CA THR A 99 -17.73 -0.09 -0.28
C THR A 99 -17.05 -0.96 -1.34
N LYS A 100 -17.12 -2.28 -1.16
CA LYS A 100 -16.57 -3.21 -2.16
C LYS A 100 -17.28 -3.10 -3.51
N ASP A 101 -18.54 -2.67 -3.51
CA ASP A 101 -19.33 -2.50 -4.75
C ASP A 101 -18.94 -1.23 -5.51
N ASP A 102 -18.33 -0.25 -4.83
CA ASP A 102 -17.87 1.01 -5.42
C ASP A 102 -16.48 0.88 -6.06
N MET A 103 -15.74 -0.19 -5.75
CA MET A 103 -14.33 -0.36 -6.07
C MET A 103 -14.08 -1.54 -7.01
N ILE A 104 -13.05 -1.40 -7.83
CA ILE A 104 -12.50 -2.45 -8.69
C ILE A 104 -11.01 -2.61 -8.38
#